data_60887a2ea3f38c8ca75fa311285d831a
#
_entry.id   60887a2ea3f38c8ca75fa311285d831a
#
_cell.length_a   1.000
_cell.length_b   1.000
_cell.length_c   1.000
_cell.angle_alpha   90.00
_cell.angle_beta   90.00
_cell.angle_gamma   90.00
#
_symmetry.space_group_name_H-M   'P 1'
#
loop_
_entity.id
_entity.type
_entity.pdbx_description
1 polymer ?
#
loop_
_entity_poly.entity_id
_entity_poly.type
_entity_poly.pdbx_seq_one_letter_code
_entity_poly.pdbx_strand_id
1 'polypeptide(L)'
;MLIGQFLGTSAAEGIPAPFCRCSNCEYARKIGGRETRLRTCFRLTDSIMIDLGADAVVQAMKYGDLSGVNHVLVTHTHDDHLNPHMLMECFWAKDHRETLHYYFTDRAFEIVEHWRKNPWILKGRVREFEDKGYIAFHQLQFGKRIEIDNIGITPFQGNHTGNVKEKSAMYLLELPDGRNLFYGLDSGVYFPETIEALQKHHIDIYISENTMGTASASPHPEHMRLEDVRELAGMLLEQGTLDENSVLYLTHISHRSTHKQNVDAVEKFAFPVKTIVAYDGIRIL
;
A
#
# COMPACT_ATOMS: atom_id res chain seq x y z
N MET A 1 9.02 -3.65 -16.59
CA MET A 1 8.49 -2.31 -16.99
C MET A 1 7.64 -1.75 -15.87
N LEU A 2 7.65 -0.43 -15.60
CA LEU A 2 6.76 0.17 -14.60
C LEU A 2 5.29 -0.01 -15.04
N ILE A 3 4.46 -0.62 -14.18
CA ILE A 3 3.02 -0.74 -14.39
C ILE A 3 2.30 0.33 -13.57
N GLY A 4 2.72 0.48 -12.30
CA GLY A 4 2.21 1.48 -11.38
C GLY A 4 0.69 1.45 -11.27
N GLN A 5 0.08 0.29 -10.96
CA GLN A 5 -1.36 0.11 -10.97
C GLN A 5 -1.91 -0.15 -9.57
N PHE A 6 -2.95 0.60 -9.20
CA PHE A 6 -3.73 0.33 -7.99
C PHE A 6 -4.68 -0.84 -8.24
N LEU A 7 -4.47 -1.97 -7.59
CA LEU A 7 -5.35 -3.12 -7.69
C LEU A 7 -6.51 -3.05 -6.69
N GLY A 8 -6.33 -2.28 -5.62
CA GLY A 8 -7.33 -1.93 -4.62
C GLY A 8 -6.96 -0.61 -3.95
N THR A 9 -7.96 0.13 -3.50
CA THR A 9 -7.80 1.50 -3.01
C THR A 9 -8.60 1.81 -1.75
N SER A 10 -9.18 0.78 -1.12
CA SER A 10 -9.89 0.90 0.15
C SER A 10 -8.99 0.58 1.34
N ALA A 11 -9.38 1.10 2.50
CA ALA A 11 -8.92 0.66 3.81
C ALA A 11 -9.44 -0.76 4.14
N ALA A 12 -9.16 -1.24 5.35
CA ALA A 12 -9.36 -2.61 5.80
C ALA A 12 -10.75 -3.21 5.56
N GLU A 13 -11.80 -2.39 5.59
CA GLU A 13 -13.19 -2.86 5.48
C GLU A 13 -13.68 -3.08 4.05
N GLY A 14 -12.97 -2.56 3.02
CA GLY A 14 -13.50 -2.53 1.65
C GLY A 14 -14.65 -1.52 1.48
N ILE A 15 -15.02 -1.18 0.24
CA ILE A 15 -16.18 -0.35 -0.04
C ILE A 15 -17.03 -1.01 -1.14
N PRO A 16 -18.32 -1.32 -0.86
CA PRO A 16 -19.03 -1.19 0.40
C PRO A 16 -18.58 -2.21 1.45
N ALA A 17 -18.46 -1.78 2.70
CA ALA A 17 -18.11 -2.70 3.79
C ALA A 17 -19.21 -3.79 3.98
N PRO A 18 -18.84 -5.09 4.16
CA PRO A 18 -19.78 -6.22 4.04
C PRO A 18 -21.01 -6.14 4.95
N PHE A 19 -20.84 -5.67 6.18
CA PHE A 19 -21.93 -5.62 7.17
C PHE A 19 -22.44 -4.19 7.40
N CYS A 20 -22.01 -3.21 6.61
CA CYS A 20 -22.35 -1.81 6.80
C CYS A 20 -23.54 -1.38 5.93
N ARG A 21 -24.47 -0.60 6.53
CA ARG A 21 -25.60 0.04 5.86
C ARG A 21 -25.58 1.57 5.98
N CYS A 22 -24.40 2.16 6.18
CA CYS A 22 -24.31 3.62 6.14
C CYS A 22 -24.62 4.16 4.74
N SER A 23 -24.94 5.45 4.66
CA SER A 23 -25.30 6.11 3.40
C SER A 23 -24.24 5.93 2.30
N ASN A 24 -22.97 5.97 2.65
CA ASN A 24 -21.87 5.81 1.69
C ASN A 24 -21.78 4.36 1.15
N CYS A 25 -21.95 3.35 2.01
CA CYS A 25 -21.98 1.95 1.57
C CYS A 25 -23.22 1.65 0.70
N GLU A 26 -24.39 2.19 1.05
CA GLU A 26 -25.60 2.04 0.23
C GLU A 26 -25.45 2.77 -1.12
N TYR A 27 -24.82 3.95 -1.11
CA TYR A 27 -24.50 4.67 -2.33
C TYR A 27 -23.54 3.86 -3.22
N ALA A 28 -22.47 3.30 -2.65
CA ALA A 28 -21.52 2.48 -3.38
C ALA A 28 -22.17 1.23 -4.00
N ARG A 29 -23.06 0.54 -3.26
CA ARG A 29 -23.83 -0.60 -3.81
C ARG A 29 -24.72 -0.21 -4.98
N LYS A 30 -25.31 0.99 -4.92
CA LYS A 30 -26.22 1.48 -5.96
C LYS A 30 -25.47 1.94 -7.22
N ILE A 31 -24.35 2.63 -7.06
CA ILE A 31 -23.63 3.28 -8.17
C ILE A 31 -22.59 2.34 -8.78
N GLY A 32 -21.88 1.55 -7.95
CA GLY A 32 -20.78 0.71 -8.41
C GLY A 32 -19.59 1.51 -8.98
N GLY A 33 -18.80 0.89 -9.86
CA GLY A 33 -17.68 1.52 -10.54
C GLY A 33 -16.63 2.05 -9.55
N ARG A 34 -16.25 3.32 -9.65
CA ARG A 34 -15.24 3.95 -8.79
C ARG A 34 -15.66 4.10 -7.33
N GLU A 35 -16.96 3.95 -7.04
CA GLU A 35 -17.46 3.97 -5.66
C GLU A 35 -17.27 2.65 -4.94
N THR A 36 -17.00 1.55 -5.65
CA THR A 36 -16.64 0.25 -5.07
C THR A 36 -15.14 0.07 -5.09
N ARG A 37 -14.58 -0.39 -3.97
CA ARG A 37 -13.13 -0.50 -3.78
C ARG A 37 -12.76 -1.80 -3.07
N LEU A 38 -11.79 -2.50 -3.63
CA LEU A 38 -11.08 -3.60 -2.96
C LEU A 38 -10.05 -3.03 -1.98
N ARG A 39 -9.63 -3.82 -1.01
CA ARG A 39 -8.57 -3.46 -0.05
C ARG A 39 -7.27 -3.15 -0.77
N THR A 40 -6.49 -2.27 -0.18
CA THR A 40 -5.28 -1.71 -0.78
C THR A 40 -4.30 -2.77 -1.27
N CYS A 41 -3.83 -2.57 -2.49
CA CYS A 41 -2.77 -3.33 -3.12
C CYS A 41 -2.24 -2.55 -4.33
N PHE A 42 -0.93 -2.49 -4.51
CA PHE A 42 -0.30 -1.75 -5.60
C PHE A 42 0.69 -2.62 -6.38
N ARG A 43 0.46 -2.77 -7.67
CA ARG A 43 1.39 -3.45 -8.57
C ARG A 43 2.37 -2.44 -9.15
N LEU A 44 3.61 -2.47 -8.68
CA LEU A 44 4.65 -1.55 -9.13
C LEU A 44 5.15 -1.91 -10.53
N THR A 45 5.54 -3.18 -10.72
CA THR A 45 6.03 -3.71 -11.99
C THR A 45 5.37 -5.07 -12.30
N ASP A 46 5.82 -5.74 -13.33
CA ASP A 46 5.40 -7.12 -13.60
C ASP A 46 5.81 -8.09 -12.48
N SER A 47 6.94 -7.81 -11.82
CA SER A 47 7.56 -8.67 -10.82
C SER A 47 7.38 -8.20 -9.37
N ILE A 48 7.06 -6.92 -9.13
CA ILE A 48 7.03 -6.31 -7.80
C ILE A 48 5.64 -5.80 -7.44
N MET A 49 5.15 -6.21 -6.29
CA MET A 49 3.94 -5.68 -5.65
C MET A 49 4.25 -5.07 -4.29
N ILE A 50 3.39 -4.14 -3.86
CA ILE A 50 3.33 -3.66 -2.49
C ILE A 50 2.02 -4.13 -1.89
N ASP A 51 2.13 -4.89 -0.82
CA ASP A 51 1.08 -5.60 -0.09
C ASP A 51 0.38 -6.71 -0.91
N LEU A 52 -0.06 -7.74 -0.20
CA LEU A 52 -0.76 -8.90 -0.75
C LEU A 52 -1.81 -9.38 0.26
N GLY A 53 -2.89 -8.63 0.34
CA GLY A 53 -4.01 -8.88 1.24
C GLY A 53 -4.97 -9.95 0.73
N ALA A 54 -6.09 -10.12 1.44
CA ALA A 54 -7.08 -11.17 1.15
C ALA A 54 -7.83 -10.98 -0.18
N ASP A 55 -7.84 -9.78 -0.76
CA ASP A 55 -8.55 -9.49 -2.00
C ASP A 55 -7.74 -9.85 -3.28
N ALA A 56 -6.50 -10.32 -3.12
CA ALA A 56 -5.57 -10.55 -4.24
C ALA A 56 -6.15 -11.44 -5.36
N VAL A 57 -6.94 -12.47 -5.01
CA VAL A 57 -7.61 -13.32 -6.01
C VAL A 57 -8.58 -12.52 -6.88
N VAL A 58 -9.40 -11.68 -6.26
CA VAL A 58 -10.36 -10.83 -6.99
C VAL A 58 -9.63 -9.74 -7.78
N GLN A 59 -8.56 -9.20 -7.22
CA GLN A 59 -7.71 -8.21 -7.88
C GLN A 59 -7.06 -8.78 -9.15
N ALA A 60 -6.50 -10.00 -9.08
CA ALA A 60 -5.95 -10.70 -10.23
C ALA A 60 -7.01 -10.95 -11.31
N MET A 61 -8.20 -11.39 -10.93
CA MET A 61 -9.29 -11.63 -11.88
C MET A 61 -9.77 -10.37 -12.60
N LYS A 62 -9.70 -9.20 -11.95
CA LYS A 62 -10.21 -7.93 -12.48
C LYS A 62 -9.16 -7.12 -13.25
N TYR A 63 -7.93 -7.10 -12.75
CA TYR A 63 -6.93 -6.11 -13.16
C TYR A 63 -5.69 -6.70 -13.81
N GLY A 64 -5.60 -8.01 -13.91
CA GLY A 64 -4.58 -8.67 -14.68
C GLY A 64 -3.82 -9.77 -13.95
N ASP A 65 -3.09 -10.49 -14.74
CA ASP A 65 -2.29 -11.64 -14.34
C ASP A 65 -1.19 -11.24 -13.34
N LEU A 66 -1.11 -11.93 -12.22
CA LEU A 66 -0.09 -11.78 -11.19
C LEU A 66 0.98 -12.88 -11.27
N SER A 67 0.96 -13.76 -12.27
CA SER A 67 1.89 -14.89 -12.38
C SER A 67 3.36 -14.48 -12.53
N GLY A 68 3.62 -13.25 -12.97
CA GLY A 68 4.96 -12.69 -13.04
C GLY A 68 5.46 -12.07 -11.72
N VAL A 69 4.58 -11.92 -10.71
CA VAL A 69 4.96 -11.32 -9.43
C VAL A 69 5.75 -12.32 -8.61
N ASN A 70 6.97 -11.94 -8.26
CA ASN A 70 7.86 -12.73 -7.40
C ASN A 70 8.47 -11.93 -6.24
N HIS A 71 8.18 -10.63 -6.13
CA HIS A 71 8.59 -9.79 -5.01
C HIS A 71 7.39 -9.05 -4.39
N VAL A 72 7.19 -9.23 -3.09
CA VAL A 72 6.13 -8.56 -2.31
C VAL A 72 6.78 -7.73 -1.20
N LEU A 73 6.70 -6.41 -1.32
CA LEU A 73 7.08 -5.47 -0.26
C LEU A 73 5.88 -5.36 0.70
N VAL A 74 6.07 -5.68 1.96
CA VAL A 74 5.00 -5.64 2.96
C VAL A 74 5.12 -4.34 3.75
N THR A 75 4.05 -3.53 3.76
CA THR A 75 4.02 -2.30 4.56
C THR A 75 3.92 -2.63 6.05
N HIS A 76 3.00 -3.49 6.42
CA HIS A 76 2.80 -3.98 7.78
C HIS A 76 1.94 -5.25 7.79
N THR A 77 1.70 -5.82 8.97
CA THR A 77 1.13 -7.17 9.10
C THR A 77 -0.38 -7.22 9.31
N HIS A 78 -1.14 -6.12 9.09
CA HIS A 78 -2.60 -6.18 9.13
C HIS A 78 -3.17 -7.02 7.96
N ASP A 79 -4.34 -7.63 8.18
CA ASP A 79 -4.93 -8.62 7.28
C ASP A 79 -5.34 -8.06 5.91
N ASP A 80 -5.53 -6.76 5.81
CA ASP A 80 -5.84 -6.07 4.54
C ASP A 80 -4.59 -5.84 3.69
N HIS A 81 -3.40 -5.83 4.30
CA HIS A 81 -2.11 -5.69 3.63
C HIS A 81 -1.37 -7.01 3.45
N LEU A 82 -1.58 -7.97 4.37
CA LEU A 82 -0.86 -9.23 4.37
C LEU A 82 -1.77 -10.39 4.74
N ASN A 83 -2.05 -11.27 3.78
CA ASN A 83 -2.78 -12.49 4.04
C ASN A 83 -1.88 -13.71 3.87
N PRO A 84 -1.53 -14.42 4.96
CA PRO A 84 -0.65 -15.59 4.89
C PRO A 84 -1.26 -16.76 4.10
N HIS A 85 -2.59 -16.79 3.92
CA HIS A 85 -3.23 -17.81 3.10
C HIS A 85 -2.91 -17.67 1.62
N MET A 86 -2.46 -16.49 1.16
CA MET A 86 -2.00 -16.28 -0.20
C MET A 86 -0.76 -17.11 -0.55
N LEU A 87 0.01 -17.57 0.44
CA LEU A 87 1.08 -18.55 0.25
C LEU A 87 0.57 -19.89 -0.31
N MET A 88 -0.70 -20.23 -0.07
CA MET A 88 -1.31 -21.43 -0.64
C MET A 88 -1.54 -21.33 -2.15
N GLU A 89 -1.75 -20.11 -2.67
CA GLU A 89 -1.94 -19.90 -4.11
C GLU A 89 -0.66 -20.29 -4.88
N CYS A 90 0.51 -19.99 -4.32
CA CYS A 90 1.79 -20.43 -4.90
C CYS A 90 1.89 -21.97 -4.96
N PHE A 91 1.34 -22.66 -3.95
CA PHE A 91 1.33 -24.13 -3.91
C PHE A 91 0.40 -24.75 -4.99
N TRP A 92 -0.72 -24.11 -5.28
CA TRP A 92 -1.68 -24.59 -6.28
C TRP A 92 -1.34 -24.12 -7.69
N ALA A 93 -0.49 -23.12 -7.82
CA ALA A 93 -0.02 -22.64 -9.12
C ALA A 93 0.74 -23.78 -9.82
N LYS A 94 0.26 -24.18 -10.99
CA LYS A 94 1.00 -25.07 -11.89
C LYS A 94 2.09 -24.24 -12.58
N ASP A 95 3.21 -24.83 -12.82
CA ASP A 95 4.32 -24.20 -13.56
C ASP A 95 4.87 -22.91 -12.91
N HIS A 96 4.59 -22.69 -11.61
CA HIS A 96 5.28 -21.63 -10.87
C HIS A 96 6.77 -21.96 -10.81
N ARG A 97 7.61 -21.12 -11.38
CA ARG A 97 9.03 -21.41 -11.61
C ARG A 97 9.97 -20.57 -10.76
N GLU A 98 9.46 -19.47 -10.21
CA GLU A 98 10.28 -18.54 -9.45
C GLU A 98 9.88 -18.51 -7.99
N THR A 99 10.87 -18.24 -7.13
CA THR A 99 10.64 -18.07 -5.70
C THR A 99 9.82 -16.81 -5.45
N LEU A 100 8.79 -16.90 -4.61
CA LEU A 100 8.07 -15.73 -4.12
C LEU A 100 8.78 -15.15 -2.91
N HIS A 101 9.32 -13.95 -3.04
CA HIS A 101 10.08 -13.23 -2.03
C HIS A 101 9.18 -12.25 -1.29
N TYR A 102 9.08 -12.35 0.04
CA TYR A 102 8.43 -11.38 0.90
C TYR A 102 9.47 -10.56 1.67
N TYR A 103 9.26 -9.25 1.74
CA TYR A 103 10.15 -8.30 2.39
C TYR A 103 9.44 -7.61 3.55
N PHE A 104 9.97 -7.74 4.76
CA PHE A 104 9.39 -7.21 5.99
C PHE A 104 10.39 -6.33 6.70
N THR A 105 9.95 -5.22 7.27
CA THR A 105 10.81 -4.38 8.10
C THR A 105 10.85 -4.86 9.55
N ASP A 106 12.00 -4.68 10.19
CA ASP A 106 12.20 -4.83 11.65
C ASP A 106 11.33 -5.93 12.29
N ARG A 107 10.43 -5.54 13.18
CA ARG A 107 9.55 -6.44 13.90
C ARG A 107 8.49 -7.11 13.03
N ALA A 108 8.14 -6.54 11.88
CA ALA A 108 7.21 -7.20 10.96
C ALA A 108 7.73 -8.58 10.53
N PHE A 109 9.05 -8.76 10.50
CA PHE A 109 9.66 -10.05 10.22
C PHE A 109 9.36 -11.14 11.29
N GLU A 110 8.98 -10.75 12.51
CA GLU A 110 8.58 -11.69 13.58
C GLU A 110 7.35 -12.52 13.16
N ILE A 111 6.48 -12.00 12.24
CA ILE A 111 5.31 -12.73 11.75
C ILE A 111 5.68 -14.03 11.06
N VAL A 112 6.84 -14.10 10.43
CA VAL A 112 7.34 -15.29 9.74
C VAL A 112 7.52 -16.45 10.71
N GLU A 113 8.04 -16.17 11.93
CA GLU A 113 8.16 -17.19 12.97
C GLU A 113 6.79 -17.69 13.48
N HIS A 114 5.79 -16.81 13.52
CA HIS A 114 4.42 -17.23 13.81
C HIS A 114 3.88 -18.14 12.69
N TRP A 115 4.14 -17.81 11.43
CA TRP A 115 3.71 -18.62 10.29
C TRP A 115 4.37 -20.00 10.28
N ARG A 116 5.68 -20.07 10.56
CA ARG A 116 6.43 -21.34 10.64
C ARG A 116 5.91 -22.30 11.72
N LYS A 117 5.25 -21.76 12.75
CA LYS A 117 4.69 -22.51 13.88
C LYS A 117 3.19 -22.78 13.77
N ASN A 118 2.50 -22.12 12.83
CA ASN A 118 1.05 -22.20 12.72
C ASN A 118 0.62 -23.35 11.78
N PRO A 119 -0.10 -24.39 12.29
CA PRO A 119 -0.52 -25.53 11.46
C PRO A 119 -1.56 -25.16 10.40
N TRP A 120 -2.24 -24.01 10.52
CA TRP A 120 -3.23 -23.55 9.55
C TRP A 120 -2.63 -22.86 8.34
N ILE A 121 -1.40 -22.37 8.43
CA ILE A 121 -0.70 -21.72 7.33
C ILE A 121 0.10 -22.78 6.55
N LEU A 122 -0.16 -22.92 5.25
CA LEU A 122 0.44 -23.94 4.41
C LEU A 122 0.37 -25.36 5.02
N LYS A 123 -0.67 -25.65 5.82
CA LYS A 123 -0.80 -26.92 6.57
C LYS A 123 0.44 -27.23 7.45
N GLY A 124 1.05 -26.19 8.05
CA GLY A 124 2.26 -26.30 8.84
C GLY A 124 3.54 -26.52 8.03
N ARG A 125 3.52 -26.29 6.73
CA ARG A 125 4.63 -26.61 5.81
C ARG A 125 5.45 -25.39 5.39
N VAL A 126 5.37 -24.27 6.10
CA VAL A 126 6.09 -23.03 5.72
C VAL A 126 7.59 -23.30 5.54
N ARG A 127 8.23 -23.96 6.51
CA ARG A 127 9.67 -24.31 6.42
C ARG A 127 9.99 -25.20 5.23
N GLU A 128 9.15 -26.20 4.94
CA GLU A 128 9.34 -27.06 3.78
C GLU A 128 9.32 -26.28 2.46
N PHE A 129 8.47 -25.24 2.38
CA PHE A 129 8.39 -24.39 1.20
C PHE A 129 9.60 -23.46 1.06
N GLU A 130 10.13 -22.96 2.18
CA GLU A 130 11.41 -22.24 2.19
C GLU A 130 12.57 -23.14 1.75
N ASP A 131 12.68 -24.35 2.31
CA ASP A 131 13.73 -25.32 1.98
C ASP A 131 13.69 -25.75 0.49
N LYS A 132 12.51 -25.78 -0.10
CA LYS A 132 12.31 -26.05 -1.53
C LYS A 132 12.48 -24.84 -2.44
N GLY A 133 12.70 -23.67 -1.88
CA GLY A 133 12.84 -22.42 -2.63
C GLY A 133 11.55 -21.91 -3.29
N TYR A 134 10.37 -22.31 -2.80
CA TYR A 134 9.10 -21.80 -3.30
C TYR A 134 8.77 -20.41 -2.74
N ILE A 135 9.20 -20.16 -1.50
CA ILE A 135 9.06 -18.87 -0.81
C ILE A 135 10.37 -18.49 -0.13
N ALA A 136 10.62 -17.22 -0.01
CA ALA A 136 11.74 -16.67 0.75
C ALA A 136 11.30 -15.42 1.53
N PHE A 137 11.81 -15.26 2.73
CA PHE A 137 11.49 -14.13 3.58
C PHE A 137 12.76 -13.30 3.85
N HIS A 138 12.66 -11.99 3.64
CA HIS A 138 13.76 -11.05 3.77
C HIS A 138 13.44 -9.99 4.81
N GLN A 139 14.39 -9.71 5.69
CA GLN A 139 14.27 -8.63 6.65
C GLN A 139 14.90 -7.36 6.09
N LEU A 140 14.13 -6.29 6.03
CA LEU A 140 14.58 -4.94 5.70
C LEU A 140 14.89 -4.17 6.99
N GLN A 141 15.68 -3.11 6.85
CA GLN A 141 15.96 -2.17 7.92
C GLN A 141 15.56 -0.75 7.47
N PHE A 142 14.86 -0.01 8.31
CA PHE A 142 14.50 1.37 8.02
C PHE A 142 15.74 2.21 7.66
N GLY A 143 15.61 3.02 6.61
CA GLY A 143 16.66 3.86 6.07
C GLY A 143 17.77 3.13 5.30
N LYS A 144 17.73 1.79 5.18
CA LYS A 144 18.70 1.05 4.38
C LYS A 144 18.15 0.73 2.99
N ARG A 145 18.80 1.27 1.98
CA ARG A 145 18.50 0.99 0.57
C ARG A 145 18.87 -0.44 0.20
N ILE A 146 17.96 -1.10 -0.49
CA ILE A 146 18.21 -2.34 -1.23
C ILE A 146 17.90 -2.10 -2.72
N GLU A 147 18.17 -3.08 -3.57
CA GLU A 147 17.83 -3.03 -5.00
C GLU A 147 17.15 -4.32 -5.44
N ILE A 148 16.04 -4.20 -6.16
CA ILE A 148 15.29 -5.29 -6.76
C ILE A 148 14.95 -4.87 -8.20
N ASP A 149 15.32 -5.67 -9.20
CA ASP A 149 15.01 -5.42 -10.61
C ASP A 149 15.37 -4.00 -11.10
N ASN A 150 16.54 -3.49 -10.69
CA ASN A 150 17.02 -2.13 -10.96
C ASN A 150 16.14 -1.02 -10.36
N ILE A 151 15.34 -1.32 -9.33
CA ILE A 151 14.62 -0.34 -8.53
C ILE A 151 15.30 -0.24 -7.18
N GLY A 152 15.75 0.97 -6.82
CA GLY A 152 16.21 1.27 -5.47
C GLY A 152 15.02 1.35 -4.51
N ILE A 153 15.08 0.66 -3.38
CA ILE A 153 13.99 0.59 -2.41
C ILE A 153 14.53 0.95 -1.04
N THR A 154 14.01 2.03 -0.47
CA THR A 154 14.36 2.46 0.88
C THR A 154 13.12 2.50 1.74
N PRO A 155 13.01 1.65 2.79
CA PRO A 155 11.89 1.70 3.72
C PRO A 155 12.06 2.85 4.72
N PHE A 156 10.97 3.58 4.96
CA PHE A 156 10.84 4.63 5.97
C PHE A 156 9.80 4.22 7.02
N GLN A 157 9.99 4.66 8.25
CA GLN A 157 9.06 4.35 9.33
C GLN A 157 7.80 5.21 9.24
N GLY A 158 6.64 4.56 9.19
CA GLY A 158 5.33 5.18 9.27
C GLY A 158 4.81 5.28 10.71
N ASN A 159 3.78 6.10 10.89
CA ASN A 159 3.08 6.29 12.17
C ASN A 159 1.80 5.44 12.23
N HIS A 160 1.97 4.13 12.12
CA HIS A 160 0.91 3.14 12.24
C HIS A 160 1.49 1.84 12.82
N THR A 161 0.68 1.09 13.57
CA THR A 161 1.16 -0.09 14.33
C THR A 161 0.43 -1.35 13.86
N GLY A 162 1.17 -2.33 13.36
CA GLY A 162 0.62 -3.60 12.89
C GLY A 162 0.47 -4.68 13.96
N ASN A 163 0.12 -5.91 13.55
CA ASN A 163 -0.29 -7.02 14.44
C ASN A 163 0.80 -7.51 15.40
N VAL A 164 2.06 -7.46 15.02
CA VAL A 164 3.19 -7.82 15.91
C VAL A 164 3.81 -6.59 16.58
N LYS A 165 3.04 -5.50 16.65
CA LYS A 165 3.44 -4.20 17.22
C LYS A 165 4.64 -3.58 16.50
N GLU A 166 4.81 -3.89 15.24
CA GLU A 166 5.73 -3.20 14.35
C GLU A 166 5.19 -1.83 13.95
N LYS A 167 6.05 -0.97 13.50
CA LYS A 167 5.67 0.25 12.77
C LYS A 167 5.53 -0.07 11.28
N SER A 168 4.53 0.55 10.64
CA SER A 168 4.35 0.41 9.19
C SER A 168 5.58 0.90 8.43
N ALA A 169 5.80 0.32 7.25
CA ALA A 169 6.83 0.74 6.32
C ALA A 169 6.20 1.55 5.19
N MET A 170 6.76 2.71 4.95
CA MET A 170 6.57 3.49 3.73
C MET A 170 7.80 3.28 2.85
N TYR A 171 7.65 3.32 1.53
CA TYR A 171 8.75 2.99 0.62
C TYR A 171 9.07 4.15 -0.31
N LEU A 172 10.33 4.58 -0.33
CA LEU A 172 10.89 5.37 -1.42
C LEU A 172 11.41 4.41 -2.48
N LEU A 173 10.95 4.59 -3.72
CA LEU A 173 11.24 3.75 -4.87
C LEU A 173 11.93 4.60 -5.94
N GLU A 174 13.22 4.35 -6.15
CA GLU A 174 14.03 4.99 -7.19
C GLU A 174 13.83 4.21 -8.49
N LEU A 175 13.06 4.78 -9.42
CA LEU A 175 12.66 4.11 -10.65
C LEU A 175 13.75 4.15 -11.72
N PRO A 176 13.81 3.17 -12.64
CA PRO A 176 14.84 3.12 -13.69
C PRO A 176 14.80 4.30 -14.67
N ASP A 177 13.68 5.03 -14.74
CA ASP A 177 13.53 6.24 -15.57
C ASP A 177 14.01 7.52 -14.88
N GLY A 178 14.55 7.41 -13.67
CA GLY A 178 15.10 8.49 -12.87
C GLY A 178 14.08 9.18 -11.96
N ARG A 179 12.80 8.82 -12.02
CA ARG A 179 11.79 9.33 -11.10
C ARG A 179 11.83 8.62 -9.75
N ASN A 180 11.40 9.34 -8.72
CA ASN A 180 11.19 8.78 -7.39
C ASN A 180 9.69 8.68 -7.10
N LEU A 181 9.26 7.50 -6.69
CA LEU A 181 7.91 7.26 -6.17
C LEU A 181 7.99 7.04 -4.67
N PHE A 182 7.23 7.80 -3.91
CA PHE A 182 7.06 7.59 -2.48
C PHE A 182 5.70 6.98 -2.18
N TYR A 183 5.71 5.76 -1.64
CA TYR A 183 4.53 5.02 -1.22
C TYR A 183 4.33 5.18 0.29
N GLY A 184 3.53 6.17 0.68
CA GLY A 184 3.32 6.58 2.07
C GLY A 184 1.95 6.15 2.59
N LEU A 185 1.71 4.84 2.70
CA LEU A 185 0.45 4.28 3.17
C LEU A 185 0.49 3.88 4.64
N ASP A 186 -0.72 3.82 5.19
CA ASP A 186 -1.02 3.46 6.56
C ASP A 186 -0.06 4.13 7.54
N SER A 187 -0.23 5.42 7.58
CA SER A 187 0.53 6.27 8.48
C SER A 187 -0.31 7.50 8.81
N GLY A 188 -0.47 7.81 10.07
CA GLY A 188 -0.84 9.15 10.47
C GLY A 188 0.21 10.16 10.00
N VAL A 189 0.14 11.39 10.46
CA VAL A 189 1.16 12.40 10.16
C VAL A 189 2.54 11.82 10.48
N TYR A 190 3.48 11.98 9.54
CA TYR A 190 4.79 11.34 9.62
C TYR A 190 5.61 11.84 10.80
N PHE A 191 6.46 10.97 11.32
CA PHE A 191 7.41 11.35 12.36
C PHE A 191 8.39 12.42 11.84
N PRO A 192 8.86 13.35 12.70
CA PRO A 192 9.84 14.37 12.30
C PRO A 192 11.08 13.78 11.63
N GLU A 193 11.57 12.65 12.13
CA GLU A 193 12.75 11.95 11.60
C GLU A 193 12.51 11.42 10.19
N THR A 194 11.29 10.97 9.91
CA THR A 194 10.90 10.52 8.57
C THR A 194 10.81 11.69 7.61
N ILE A 195 10.24 12.81 8.03
CA ILE A 195 10.17 14.05 7.24
C ILE A 195 11.59 14.55 6.91
N GLU A 196 12.47 14.64 7.91
CA GLU A 196 13.87 15.05 7.73
C GLU A 196 14.62 14.13 6.75
N ALA A 197 14.35 12.82 6.81
CA ALA A 197 14.95 11.87 5.90
C ALA A 197 14.44 12.04 4.47
N LEU A 198 13.13 12.29 4.28
CA LEU A 198 12.51 12.53 2.97
C LEU A 198 13.00 13.82 2.30
N GLN A 199 13.37 14.85 3.05
CA GLN A 199 13.91 16.11 2.53
C GLN A 199 15.21 15.95 1.70
N LYS A 200 15.88 14.81 1.83
CA LYS A 200 17.08 14.48 1.06
C LYS A 200 16.78 13.97 -0.35
N HIS A 201 15.50 13.80 -0.67
CA HIS A 201 15.03 13.22 -1.92
C HIS A 201 14.01 14.13 -2.57
N HIS A 202 14.03 14.19 -3.91
CA HIS A 202 12.93 14.72 -4.69
C HIS A 202 11.92 13.61 -4.96
N ILE A 203 10.62 13.88 -4.87
CA ILE A 203 9.55 12.92 -5.09
C ILE A 203 8.68 13.39 -6.26
N ASP A 204 8.71 12.64 -7.35
CA ASP A 204 7.90 12.91 -8.55
C ASP A 204 6.46 12.38 -8.39
N ILE A 205 6.32 11.23 -7.72
CA ILE A 205 5.04 10.56 -7.53
C ILE A 205 4.87 10.27 -6.04
N TYR A 206 3.89 10.91 -5.43
CA TYR A 206 3.56 10.68 -4.04
C TYR A 206 2.23 9.94 -3.93
N ILE A 207 2.24 8.74 -3.33
CA ILE A 207 1.04 7.97 -3.01
C ILE A 207 0.82 8.08 -1.50
N SER A 208 -0.30 8.67 -1.10
CA SER A 208 -0.66 8.89 0.30
C SER A 208 -1.96 8.20 0.66
N GLU A 209 -2.06 7.75 1.90
CA GLU A 209 -3.36 7.40 2.45
C GLU A 209 -4.28 8.63 2.54
N ASN A 210 -5.59 8.34 2.55
CA ASN A 210 -6.65 9.29 2.86
C ASN A 210 -7.78 8.53 3.58
N THR A 211 -7.41 7.76 4.58
CA THR A 211 -8.29 6.80 5.25
C THR A 211 -9.50 7.48 5.86
N MET A 212 -9.29 8.62 6.50
CA MET A 212 -10.37 9.36 7.17
C MET A 212 -11.16 10.27 6.23
N GLY A 213 -10.73 10.41 4.96
CA GLY A 213 -11.42 11.19 3.95
C GLY A 213 -11.69 12.61 4.39
N THR A 214 -12.93 13.07 4.19
CA THR A 214 -13.39 14.43 4.53
C THR A 214 -13.90 14.57 5.97
N ALA A 215 -13.57 13.66 6.86
CA ALA A 215 -14.00 13.72 8.26
C ALA A 215 -13.49 14.99 8.95
N SER A 216 -14.33 15.59 9.81
CA SER A 216 -13.98 16.81 10.55
C SER A 216 -12.95 16.59 11.67
N ALA A 217 -12.83 15.35 12.16
CA ALA A 217 -11.85 14.93 13.14
C ALA A 217 -11.42 13.49 12.87
N SER A 218 -10.15 13.17 13.11
CA SER A 218 -9.70 11.79 13.11
C SER A 218 -9.77 11.22 14.53
N PRO A 219 -10.57 10.18 14.76
CA PRO A 219 -10.54 9.44 16.02
C PRO A 219 -9.30 8.55 16.13
N HIS A 220 -8.54 8.39 15.05
CA HIS A 220 -7.38 7.51 14.96
C HIS A 220 -6.15 8.33 14.54
N PRO A 221 -5.22 8.65 15.47
CA PRO A 221 -4.04 9.45 15.14
C PRO A 221 -3.07 8.74 14.17
N GLU A 222 -3.24 7.45 13.97
CA GLU A 222 -2.46 6.63 13.04
C GLU A 222 -3.01 6.65 11.60
N HIS A 223 -4.02 7.52 11.31
CA HIS A 223 -4.57 7.72 9.97
C HIS A 223 -4.86 9.18 9.67
N MET A 224 -4.63 9.59 8.44
CA MET A 224 -4.80 10.97 7.98
C MET A 224 -6.20 11.24 7.41
N ARG A 225 -6.66 12.48 7.64
CA ARG A 225 -7.76 13.10 6.91
C ARG A 225 -7.22 13.77 5.65
N LEU A 226 -8.11 14.10 4.75
CA LEU A 226 -7.77 14.85 3.53
C LEU A 226 -7.04 16.16 3.84
N GLU A 227 -7.45 16.86 4.90
CA GLU A 227 -6.82 18.10 5.36
C GLU A 227 -5.39 17.87 5.85
N ASP A 228 -5.15 16.81 6.63
CA ASP A 228 -3.83 16.43 7.13
C ASP A 228 -2.87 16.11 5.97
N VAL A 229 -3.37 15.39 4.94
CA VAL A 229 -2.59 15.10 3.72
C VAL A 229 -2.26 16.37 2.95
N ARG A 230 -3.21 17.31 2.83
CA ARG A 230 -2.98 18.60 2.16
C ARG A 230 -1.91 19.42 2.86
N GLU A 231 -1.97 19.49 4.20
CA GLU A 231 -0.99 20.23 5.01
C GLU A 231 0.40 19.60 4.89
N LEU A 232 0.48 18.25 4.95
CA LEU A 232 1.73 17.52 4.77
C LEU A 232 2.32 17.76 3.38
N ALA A 233 1.50 17.68 2.32
CA ALA A 233 1.94 17.95 0.95
C ALA A 233 2.43 19.40 0.77
N GLY A 234 1.77 20.37 1.43
CA GLY A 234 2.21 21.77 1.44
C GLY A 234 3.57 21.93 2.08
N MET A 235 3.79 21.31 3.23
CA MET A 235 5.09 21.32 3.91
C MET A 235 6.19 20.68 3.06
N LEU A 236 5.92 19.52 2.43
CA LEU A 236 6.88 18.84 1.54
C LEU A 236 7.21 19.67 0.30
N LEU A 237 6.25 20.44 -0.23
CA LEU A 237 6.48 21.37 -1.34
C LEU A 237 7.35 22.55 -0.89
N GLU A 238 7.05 23.19 0.25
CA GLU A 238 7.84 24.29 0.80
C GLU A 238 9.29 23.90 1.07
N GLN A 239 9.53 22.64 1.41
CA GLN A 239 10.85 22.08 1.68
C GLN A 239 11.60 21.60 0.42
N GLY A 240 10.96 21.64 -0.75
CA GLY A 240 11.54 21.18 -2.01
C GLY A 240 11.60 19.66 -2.19
N THR A 241 10.93 18.91 -1.32
CA THR A 241 10.75 17.45 -1.47
C THR A 241 9.76 17.13 -2.60
N LEU A 242 8.72 17.93 -2.75
CA LEU A 242 7.82 17.98 -3.90
C LEU A 242 8.09 19.24 -4.71
N ASP A 243 7.66 19.26 -5.98
CA ASP A 243 7.62 20.44 -6.82
C ASP A 243 6.27 20.56 -7.57
N GLU A 244 6.13 21.55 -8.42
CA GLU A 244 4.91 21.82 -9.21
C GLU A 244 4.55 20.70 -10.21
N ASN A 245 5.53 19.84 -10.56
CA ASN A 245 5.36 18.70 -11.48
C ASN A 245 5.04 17.42 -10.72
N SER A 246 5.21 17.38 -9.40
CA SER A 246 4.89 16.24 -8.57
C SER A 246 3.40 15.92 -8.64
N VAL A 247 3.07 14.61 -8.63
CA VAL A 247 1.68 14.13 -8.65
C VAL A 247 1.39 13.35 -7.38
N LEU A 248 0.36 13.79 -6.66
CA LEU A 248 -0.15 13.12 -5.45
C LEU A 248 -1.33 12.21 -5.80
N TYR A 249 -1.27 10.95 -5.40
CA TYR A 249 -2.38 10.01 -5.47
C TYR A 249 -2.92 9.73 -4.05
N LEU A 250 -4.23 9.91 -3.86
CA LEU A 250 -4.93 9.60 -2.62
C LEU A 250 -5.56 8.22 -2.72
N THR A 251 -5.22 7.33 -1.79
CA THR A 251 -5.70 5.95 -1.74
C THR A 251 -6.02 5.52 -0.30
N HIS A 252 -6.24 4.24 -0.04
CA HIS A 252 -6.56 3.67 1.28
C HIS A 252 -7.76 4.37 1.92
N ILE A 253 -8.85 4.51 1.17
CA ILE A 253 -10.02 5.28 1.55
C ILE A 253 -11.01 4.39 2.32
N SER A 254 -11.40 4.81 3.51
CA SER A 254 -12.47 4.17 4.29
C SER A 254 -13.86 4.52 3.75
N HIS A 255 -14.86 3.70 4.09
CA HIS A 255 -16.27 3.96 3.75
C HIS A 255 -16.86 5.22 4.42
N ARG A 256 -16.04 5.99 5.13
CA ARG A 256 -16.44 7.28 5.75
C ARG A 256 -16.67 8.37 4.71
N SER A 257 -16.09 8.22 3.51
CA SER A 257 -16.33 9.11 2.38
C SER A 257 -16.49 8.33 1.07
N THR A 258 -17.22 8.91 0.10
CA THR A 258 -17.34 8.36 -1.25
C THR A 258 -16.20 8.84 -2.15
N HIS A 259 -16.01 8.20 -3.29
CA HIS A 259 -15.07 8.69 -4.31
C HIS A 259 -15.42 10.13 -4.72
N LYS A 260 -16.69 10.37 -5.02
CA LYS A 260 -17.17 11.68 -5.40
C LYS A 260 -16.89 12.74 -4.34
N GLN A 261 -17.17 12.47 -3.06
CA GLN A 261 -16.90 13.42 -1.97
C GLN A 261 -15.41 13.77 -1.87
N ASN A 262 -14.52 12.82 -2.05
CA ASN A 262 -13.08 13.08 -2.04
C ASN A 262 -12.63 13.92 -3.25
N VAL A 263 -13.16 13.65 -4.45
CA VAL A 263 -12.87 14.45 -5.65
C VAL A 263 -13.35 15.88 -5.47
N ASP A 264 -14.62 16.08 -5.06
CA ASP A 264 -15.20 17.41 -4.83
C ASP A 264 -14.40 18.19 -3.77
N ALA A 265 -13.87 17.50 -2.74
CA ALA A 265 -13.06 18.13 -1.69
C ALA A 265 -11.64 18.49 -2.18
N VAL A 266 -11.00 17.64 -2.99
CA VAL A 266 -9.68 17.96 -3.60
C VAL A 266 -9.78 19.23 -4.43
N GLU A 267 -10.81 19.36 -5.27
CA GLU A 267 -11.06 20.57 -6.07
C GLU A 267 -11.30 21.80 -5.18
N LYS A 268 -12.10 21.64 -4.12
CA LYS A 268 -12.45 22.72 -3.20
C LYS A 268 -11.27 23.22 -2.37
N PHE A 269 -10.42 22.32 -1.89
CA PHE A 269 -9.33 22.65 -0.95
C PHE A 269 -8.06 23.14 -1.62
N ALA A 270 -8.00 23.19 -2.96
CA ALA A 270 -6.83 23.63 -3.71
C ALA A 270 -5.52 23.01 -3.19
N PHE A 271 -5.32 21.75 -3.51
CA PHE A 271 -4.09 21.03 -3.12
C PHE A 271 -2.85 21.71 -3.71
N PRO A 272 -1.69 21.66 -3.02
CA PRO A 272 -0.48 22.37 -3.44
C PRO A 272 0.15 21.78 -4.70
N VAL A 273 -0.15 20.52 -5.03
CA VAL A 273 0.32 19.82 -6.24
C VAL A 273 -0.85 19.11 -6.93
N LYS A 274 -0.65 18.68 -8.18
CA LYS A 274 -1.66 17.90 -8.91
C LYS A 274 -2.08 16.67 -8.10
N THR A 275 -3.35 16.61 -7.69
CA THR A 275 -3.86 15.57 -6.80
C THR A 275 -4.96 14.75 -7.46
N ILE A 276 -4.84 13.44 -7.39
CA ILE A 276 -5.74 12.46 -8.01
C ILE A 276 -6.28 11.53 -6.93
N VAL A 277 -7.59 11.42 -6.82
CA VAL A 277 -8.23 10.39 -5.99
C VAL A 277 -8.16 9.06 -6.75
N ALA A 278 -7.32 8.14 -6.29
CA ALA A 278 -7.15 6.85 -6.92
C ALA A 278 -8.44 6.01 -6.84
N TYR A 279 -8.59 5.08 -7.76
CA TYR A 279 -9.66 4.08 -7.80
C TYR A 279 -9.08 2.77 -8.35
N ASP A 280 -9.75 1.66 -8.06
CA ASP A 280 -9.27 0.33 -8.46
C ASP A 280 -9.09 0.22 -9.98
N GLY A 281 -7.91 -0.21 -10.39
CA GLY A 281 -7.50 -0.36 -11.78
C GLY A 281 -6.80 0.86 -12.40
N ILE A 282 -6.79 2.04 -11.75
CA ILE A 282 -6.07 3.21 -12.27
C ILE A 282 -4.56 2.93 -12.30
N ARG A 283 -3.90 3.46 -13.32
CA ARG A 283 -2.42 3.47 -13.41
C ARG A 283 -1.88 4.85 -13.11
N ILE A 284 -0.70 4.90 -12.53
CA ILE A 284 0.04 6.17 -12.37
C ILE A 284 0.49 6.70 -13.74
N LEU A 285 0.58 8.00 -13.84
CA LEU A 285 0.97 8.72 -15.05
C LEU A 285 2.47 8.65 -15.30
#